data_0c8fcc326dfce96372c891a610b54df4
#
_entry.id   0c8fcc326dfce96372c891a610b54df4
#
_cell.length_a   1.000
_cell.length_b   1.000
_cell.length_c   1.000
_cell.angle_alpha   90.00
_cell.angle_beta   90.00
_cell.angle_gamma   90.00
#
_symmetry.space_group_name_H-M   'P 1'
#
loop_
_entity.id
_entity.type
_entity.pdbx_description
1 polymer ?
#
loop_
_entity_poly.entity_id
_entity_poly.type
_entity_poly.pdbx_seq_one_letter_code
_entity_poly.pdbx_strand_id
1 'polypeptide(L)'
;MGKLIRCALAGLFYLFVYVAGVGILQAASLDELIQGARKEKELNVMMPGTMTPEVVKALEAAMNKAYGTNINIKYVAAGNYSKAAAITVTEHRTGTTPTFDATIGYDANVIAMLDAGALEGIDNWRELAPKGTPVNDKSISPAVLKNGAFKFVDNYHIMIYNSKNVSPADLPKRLADLGNPKYKGKFAVPPYMNILCQGMMVYDRDKLLDIYRNWGKNEPKLQNPKEAIDRVVLGDIWLTSGPNDYDYFARKAAGDPVGLAYFQDIVQWTPVYMSVRAKAPNPNAAKLWVLFNAGPEAQRIWEKGVLWMNNSYEQSRGRELKQSIESSGANIVNWLDSDESVKMMHWLENTKDGQAYQNKVRTAIRDGK
;
A
#
# COMPACT_ATOMS: atom_id res chain seq x y z
N MET A 1 -16.47 -60.76 69.53
CA MET A 1 -15.02 -61.02 69.71
C MET A 1 -14.41 -61.12 68.31
N GLY A 2 -13.83 -60.16 67.83
CA GLY A 2 -13.24 -60.13 66.49
C GLY A 2 -12.07 -59.12 66.44
N LYS A 3 -10.89 -59.63 66.20
CA LYS A 3 -9.65 -58.85 66.15
C LYS A 3 -9.53 -58.07 64.86
N LEU A 4 -9.28 -56.79 65.02
CA LEU A 4 -8.87 -55.91 63.96
C LEU A 4 -7.42 -56.29 63.47
N ILE A 5 -7.29 -56.45 62.16
CA ILE A 5 -5.97 -56.48 61.48
C ILE A 5 -5.84 -55.17 60.70
N ARG A 6 -4.89 -54.35 61.09
CA ARG A 6 -4.47 -53.15 60.36
C ARG A 6 -3.50 -53.56 59.25
N CYS A 7 -3.87 -53.35 58.00
CA CYS A 7 -2.93 -53.32 56.89
C CYS A 7 -2.65 -51.84 56.51
N ALA A 8 -1.41 -51.40 56.75
CA ALA A 8 -0.94 -50.15 56.25
C ALA A 8 -0.49 -50.33 54.80
N LEU A 9 -1.20 -49.69 53.88
CA LEU A 9 -0.74 -49.56 52.49
C LEU A 9 -0.08 -48.19 52.34
N ALA A 10 1.25 -48.21 52.17
CA ALA A 10 2.02 -47.05 51.77
C ALA A 10 1.75 -46.73 50.31
N GLY A 11 0.94 -45.73 50.05
CA GLY A 11 0.72 -45.18 48.71
C GLY A 11 1.86 -44.24 48.35
N LEU A 12 2.76 -44.64 47.45
CA LEU A 12 3.70 -43.76 46.80
C LEU A 12 2.93 -42.85 45.85
N PHE A 13 2.74 -41.60 46.22
CA PHE A 13 2.31 -40.53 45.30
C PHE A 13 3.48 -40.11 44.43
N TYR A 14 3.51 -40.60 43.19
CA TYR A 14 4.37 -40.03 42.15
C TYR A 14 3.77 -38.67 41.74
N LEU A 15 4.36 -37.59 42.26
CA LEU A 15 4.06 -36.24 41.78
C LEU A 15 4.75 -36.06 40.43
N PHE A 16 4.03 -36.29 39.34
CA PHE A 16 4.46 -35.88 38.02
C PHE A 16 4.35 -34.35 37.96
N VAL A 17 5.47 -33.66 38.21
CA VAL A 17 5.58 -32.23 37.88
C VAL A 17 5.62 -32.12 36.36
N TYR A 18 4.47 -31.86 35.76
CA TYR A 18 4.41 -31.39 34.39
C TYR A 18 4.99 -29.97 34.38
N VAL A 19 6.29 -29.86 34.12
CA VAL A 19 6.87 -28.58 33.68
C VAL A 19 6.36 -28.36 32.28
N ALA A 20 5.19 -27.72 32.20
CA ALA A 20 4.78 -27.09 30.97
C ALA A 20 5.82 -26.04 30.65
N GLY A 21 6.80 -26.40 29.85
CA GLY A 21 7.72 -25.47 29.24
C GLY A 21 6.87 -24.51 28.45
N VAL A 22 6.64 -23.33 28.99
CA VAL A 22 6.17 -22.17 28.23
C VAL A 22 7.35 -21.89 27.30
N GLY A 23 7.36 -22.57 26.14
CA GLY A 23 8.26 -22.20 25.06
C GLY A 23 7.96 -20.76 24.73
N ILE A 24 8.84 -19.87 25.18
CA ILE A 24 8.88 -18.51 24.63
C ILE A 24 9.04 -18.75 23.14
N LEU A 25 8.00 -18.47 22.36
CA LEU A 25 8.06 -18.45 20.89
C LEU A 25 9.07 -17.35 20.54
N GLN A 26 10.35 -17.76 20.52
CA GLN A 26 11.42 -16.88 20.09
C GLN A 26 11.19 -16.59 18.61
N ALA A 27 11.10 -15.31 18.25
CA ALA A 27 10.97 -14.90 16.85
C ALA A 27 12.13 -15.51 16.05
N ALA A 28 11.83 -16.05 14.86
CA ALA A 28 12.83 -16.71 14.04
C ALA A 28 14.01 -15.78 13.71
N SER A 29 15.23 -16.29 13.81
CA SER A 29 16.43 -15.57 13.38
C SER A 29 16.51 -15.50 11.85
N LEU A 30 17.34 -14.60 11.31
CA LEU A 30 17.57 -14.51 9.88
C LEU A 30 18.10 -15.83 9.28
N ASP A 31 19.00 -16.51 10.00
CA ASP A 31 19.57 -17.79 9.57
C ASP A 31 18.50 -18.88 9.49
N GLU A 32 17.59 -18.95 10.45
CA GLU A 32 16.46 -19.89 10.42
C GLU A 32 15.54 -19.63 9.24
N LEU A 33 15.22 -18.36 8.95
CA LEU A 33 14.42 -17.98 7.76
C LEU A 33 15.14 -18.39 6.46
N ILE A 34 16.46 -18.15 6.36
CA ILE A 34 17.26 -18.54 5.19
C ILE A 34 17.27 -20.06 5.02
N GLN A 35 17.48 -20.82 6.09
CA GLN A 35 17.47 -22.28 6.03
C GLN A 35 16.09 -22.83 5.67
N GLY A 36 15.02 -22.25 6.19
CA GLY A 36 13.64 -22.58 5.81
C GLY A 36 13.39 -22.33 4.31
N ALA A 37 13.72 -21.13 3.84
CA ALA A 37 13.53 -20.74 2.45
C ALA A 37 14.34 -21.61 1.46
N ARG A 38 15.56 -22.06 1.84
CA ARG A 38 16.35 -23.02 1.05
C ARG A 38 15.65 -24.37 0.87
N LYS A 39 14.82 -24.79 1.84
CA LYS A 39 14.02 -26.03 1.74
C LYS A 39 12.77 -25.81 0.88
N GLU A 40 12.15 -24.63 0.97
CA GLU A 40 10.94 -24.24 0.21
C GLU A 40 11.23 -24.11 -1.28
N LYS A 41 12.35 -23.50 -1.68
CA LYS A 41 12.85 -23.36 -3.07
C LYS A 41 11.96 -22.53 -4.01
N GLU A 42 10.74 -22.24 -3.64
CA GLU A 42 9.74 -21.50 -4.44
C GLU A 42 9.16 -20.35 -3.65
N LEU A 43 8.68 -19.36 -4.39
CA LEU A 43 7.91 -18.26 -3.86
C LEU A 43 6.86 -17.84 -4.88
N ASN A 44 5.59 -17.89 -4.50
CA ASN A 44 4.49 -17.41 -5.32
C ASN A 44 4.10 -16.01 -4.87
N VAL A 45 4.22 -15.00 -5.74
CA VAL A 45 3.88 -13.62 -5.40
C VAL A 45 2.76 -13.10 -6.29
N MET A 46 1.79 -12.44 -5.69
CA MET A 46 0.77 -11.71 -6.42
C MET A 46 1.12 -10.23 -6.45
N MET A 47 1.28 -9.69 -7.65
CA MET A 47 1.74 -8.32 -7.89
C MET A 47 0.84 -7.65 -8.95
N PRO A 48 0.82 -6.30 -9.06
CA PRO A 48 0.06 -5.65 -10.14
C PRO A 48 0.63 -5.98 -11.51
N GLY A 49 -0.24 -5.96 -12.52
CA GLY A 49 0.12 -6.31 -13.91
C GLY A 49 1.07 -5.34 -14.63
N THR A 50 1.53 -4.28 -13.94
CA THR A 50 2.55 -3.35 -14.46
C THR A 50 3.98 -3.85 -14.30
N MET A 51 4.17 -4.97 -13.59
CA MET A 51 5.48 -5.60 -13.43
C MET A 51 5.96 -6.19 -14.73
N THR A 52 7.23 -5.89 -15.09
CA THR A 52 7.88 -6.55 -16.22
C THR A 52 8.66 -7.80 -15.77
N PRO A 53 8.77 -8.82 -16.62
CA PRO A 53 9.56 -10.01 -16.28
C PRO A 53 11.01 -9.69 -15.92
N GLU A 54 11.59 -8.66 -16.49
CA GLU A 54 12.97 -8.22 -16.25
C GLU A 54 13.13 -7.72 -14.81
N VAL A 55 12.17 -6.93 -14.30
CA VAL A 55 12.20 -6.44 -12.93
C VAL A 55 12.05 -7.59 -11.93
N VAL A 56 11.13 -8.54 -12.20
CA VAL A 56 10.97 -9.74 -11.35
C VAL A 56 12.26 -10.54 -11.29
N LYS A 57 12.90 -10.80 -12.43
CA LYS A 57 14.18 -11.52 -12.50
C LYS A 57 15.31 -10.78 -11.79
N ALA A 58 15.35 -9.45 -11.90
CA ALA A 58 16.36 -8.65 -11.20
C ALA A 58 16.18 -8.73 -9.68
N LEU A 59 14.93 -8.66 -9.19
CA LEU A 59 14.62 -8.82 -7.76
C LEU A 59 14.92 -10.23 -7.25
N GLU A 60 14.58 -11.27 -8.04
CA GLU A 60 14.89 -12.67 -7.74
C GLU A 60 16.40 -12.88 -7.59
N ALA A 61 17.17 -12.45 -8.59
CA ALA A 61 18.62 -12.60 -8.59
C ALA A 61 19.27 -11.85 -7.40
N ALA A 62 18.81 -10.61 -7.13
CA ALA A 62 19.34 -9.80 -6.05
C ALA A 62 18.98 -10.39 -4.67
N MET A 63 17.75 -10.85 -4.45
CA MET A 63 17.33 -11.51 -3.21
C MET A 63 18.12 -12.80 -2.97
N ASN A 64 18.22 -13.65 -3.99
CA ASN A 64 18.97 -14.90 -3.91
C ASN A 64 20.46 -14.66 -3.57
N LYS A 65 21.06 -13.64 -4.18
CA LYS A 65 22.43 -13.22 -3.86
C LYS A 65 22.56 -12.70 -2.43
N ALA A 66 21.62 -11.85 -1.98
CA ALA A 66 21.66 -11.24 -0.65
C ALA A 66 21.57 -12.29 0.48
N TYR A 67 20.77 -13.34 0.29
CA TYR A 67 20.54 -14.38 1.30
C TYR A 67 21.25 -15.71 1.00
N GLY A 68 22.00 -15.82 -0.08
CA GLY A 68 22.66 -17.08 -0.48
C GLY A 68 21.68 -18.22 -0.71
N THR A 69 20.53 -17.91 -1.32
CA THR A 69 19.45 -18.86 -1.61
C THR A 69 19.37 -19.14 -3.12
N ASN A 70 18.48 -20.05 -3.51
CA ASN A 70 18.14 -20.33 -4.91
C ASN A 70 16.61 -20.52 -5.01
N ILE A 71 15.87 -19.45 -4.70
CA ILE A 71 14.42 -19.44 -4.69
C ILE A 71 13.95 -19.04 -6.10
N ASN A 72 13.05 -19.83 -6.67
CA ASN A 72 12.36 -19.51 -7.91
C ASN A 72 11.10 -18.69 -7.63
N ILE A 73 11.01 -17.46 -8.12
CA ILE A 73 9.87 -16.58 -7.90
C ILE A 73 8.86 -16.75 -9.03
N LYS A 74 7.68 -17.24 -8.67
CA LYS A 74 6.52 -17.33 -9.57
C LYS A 74 5.64 -16.11 -9.37
N TYR A 75 5.53 -15.33 -10.40
CA TYR A 75 4.75 -14.10 -10.42
C TYR A 75 3.35 -14.34 -11.00
N VAL A 76 2.33 -13.83 -10.32
CA VAL A 76 0.94 -13.83 -10.76
C VAL A 76 0.42 -12.40 -10.81
N ALA A 77 -0.09 -11.98 -11.97
CA ALA A 77 -0.69 -10.65 -12.12
C ALA A 77 -2.09 -10.61 -11.49
N ALA A 78 -2.29 -9.77 -10.50
CA ALA A 78 -3.58 -9.61 -9.82
C ALA A 78 -4.61 -8.78 -10.62
N GLY A 79 -4.19 -8.08 -11.65
CA GLY A 79 -5.01 -7.09 -12.35
C GLY A 79 -5.14 -5.78 -11.57
N ASN A 80 -5.53 -5.82 -10.29
CA ASN A 80 -5.52 -4.68 -9.37
C ASN A 80 -5.39 -5.13 -7.91
N TYR A 81 -5.09 -4.20 -7.02
CA TYR A 81 -4.86 -4.45 -5.58
C TYR A 81 -6.10 -4.97 -4.86
N SER A 82 -7.29 -4.45 -5.18
CA SER A 82 -8.54 -4.88 -4.55
C SER A 82 -8.86 -6.34 -4.87
N LYS A 83 -8.54 -6.80 -6.09
CA LYS A 83 -8.68 -8.21 -6.47
C LYS A 83 -7.72 -9.09 -5.66
N ALA A 84 -6.46 -8.67 -5.50
CA ALA A 84 -5.47 -9.39 -4.69
C ALA A 84 -5.95 -9.54 -3.24
N ALA A 85 -6.43 -8.44 -2.65
CA ALA A 85 -6.97 -8.44 -1.30
C ALA A 85 -8.22 -9.35 -1.17
N ALA A 86 -9.15 -9.27 -2.12
CA ALA A 86 -10.35 -10.10 -2.11
C ALA A 86 -10.04 -11.60 -2.18
N ILE A 87 -9.10 -12.02 -3.03
CA ILE A 87 -8.63 -13.41 -3.10
C ILE A 87 -8.01 -13.81 -1.76
N THR A 88 -7.09 -12.99 -1.22
CA THR A 88 -6.43 -13.23 0.06
C THR A 88 -7.43 -13.47 1.20
N VAL A 89 -8.41 -12.58 1.35
CA VAL A 89 -9.45 -12.66 2.38
C VAL A 89 -10.37 -13.88 2.18
N THR A 90 -10.77 -14.13 0.93
CA THR A 90 -11.68 -15.24 0.61
C THR A 90 -11.03 -16.59 0.92
N GLU A 91 -9.82 -16.83 0.43
CA GLU A 91 -9.10 -18.09 0.67
C GLU A 91 -8.84 -18.30 2.17
N HIS A 92 -8.50 -17.24 2.90
CA HIS A 92 -8.30 -17.35 4.35
C HIS A 92 -9.59 -17.73 5.07
N ARG A 93 -10.72 -17.08 4.76
CA ARG A 93 -12.04 -17.35 5.39
C ARG A 93 -12.60 -18.73 5.08
N THR A 94 -12.34 -19.22 3.86
CA THR A 94 -12.80 -20.56 3.45
C THR A 94 -11.86 -21.68 3.89
N GLY A 95 -10.69 -21.36 4.46
CA GLY A 95 -9.66 -22.33 4.82
C GLY A 95 -8.98 -22.98 3.62
N THR A 96 -9.12 -22.38 2.44
CA THR A 96 -8.44 -22.84 1.22
C THR A 96 -6.94 -22.55 1.32
N THR A 97 -6.11 -23.49 0.87
CA THR A 97 -4.66 -23.26 0.78
C THR A 97 -4.38 -22.02 -0.04
N PRO A 98 -3.55 -21.07 0.46
CA PRO A 98 -3.20 -19.89 -0.27
C PRO A 98 -2.57 -20.18 -1.64
N THR A 99 -3.05 -19.52 -2.70
CA THR A 99 -2.51 -19.67 -4.05
C THR A 99 -1.21 -18.89 -4.26
N PHE A 100 -0.88 -17.97 -3.36
CA PHE A 100 0.38 -17.23 -3.33
C PHE A 100 0.81 -16.95 -1.89
N ASP A 101 2.12 -16.76 -1.70
CA ASP A 101 2.78 -16.64 -0.40
C ASP A 101 2.83 -15.20 0.09
N ALA A 102 3.02 -14.25 -0.82
CA ALA A 102 3.08 -12.83 -0.53
C ALA A 102 2.15 -12.04 -1.46
N THR A 103 1.63 -10.94 -0.93
CA THR A 103 0.68 -10.06 -1.63
C THR A 103 0.99 -8.60 -1.35
N ILE A 104 0.34 -7.71 -2.11
CA ILE A 104 0.48 -6.27 -1.95
C ILE A 104 -0.88 -5.59 -1.92
N GLY A 105 -0.91 -4.39 -1.34
CA GLY A 105 -2.11 -3.57 -1.30
C GLY A 105 -1.83 -2.13 -0.88
N TYR A 106 -2.76 -1.26 -1.20
CA TYR A 106 -2.86 0.05 -0.57
C TYR A 106 -3.40 -0.10 0.85
N ASP A 107 -3.40 0.98 1.59
CA ASP A 107 -3.90 1.13 2.96
C ASP A 107 -5.22 0.36 3.22
N ALA A 108 -6.30 0.67 2.51
CA ALA A 108 -7.60 0.00 2.69
C ALA A 108 -7.54 -1.52 2.42
N ASN A 109 -6.76 -1.94 1.40
CA ASN A 109 -6.61 -3.34 1.07
C ASN A 109 -5.88 -4.11 2.18
N VAL A 110 -4.79 -3.52 2.70
CA VAL A 110 -3.99 -4.14 3.76
C VAL A 110 -4.78 -4.21 5.07
N ILE A 111 -5.48 -3.15 5.43
CA ILE A 111 -6.36 -3.16 6.62
C ILE A 111 -7.43 -4.26 6.49
N ALA A 112 -8.09 -4.37 5.35
CA ALA A 112 -9.10 -5.42 5.14
C ALA A 112 -8.52 -6.84 5.26
N MET A 113 -7.29 -7.07 4.79
CA MET A 113 -6.60 -8.35 4.95
C MET A 113 -6.17 -8.61 6.40
N LEU A 114 -5.72 -7.58 7.12
CA LEU A 114 -5.37 -7.66 8.55
C LEU A 114 -6.60 -7.97 9.41
N ASP A 115 -7.70 -7.27 9.21
CA ASP A 115 -8.95 -7.47 9.94
C ASP A 115 -9.52 -8.87 9.74
N ALA A 116 -9.29 -9.44 8.57
CA ALA A 116 -9.65 -10.84 8.29
C ALA A 116 -8.69 -11.86 8.91
N GLY A 117 -7.57 -11.46 9.52
CA GLY A 117 -6.53 -12.36 10.00
C GLY A 117 -5.73 -13.05 8.87
N ALA A 118 -5.80 -12.53 7.66
CA ALA A 118 -5.25 -13.17 6.47
C ALA A 118 -3.76 -12.85 6.21
N LEU A 119 -3.14 -12.04 7.06
CA LEU A 119 -1.72 -11.67 6.99
C LEU A 119 -0.95 -12.22 8.19
N GLU A 120 0.30 -12.53 7.98
CA GLU A 120 1.26 -12.94 9.01
C GLU A 120 2.23 -11.81 9.30
N GLY A 121 2.42 -11.47 10.60
CA GLY A 121 3.37 -10.45 11.04
C GLY A 121 4.80 -10.95 11.07
N ILE A 122 5.75 -10.01 11.02
CA ILE A 122 7.18 -10.25 11.25
C ILE A 122 7.60 -9.38 12.44
N ASP A 123 7.43 -9.89 13.66
CA ASP A 123 7.54 -9.07 14.88
C ASP A 123 8.95 -8.49 15.10
N ASN A 124 9.99 -9.25 14.78
CA ASN A 124 11.39 -8.82 14.89
C ASN A 124 11.97 -8.28 13.57
N TRP A 125 11.13 -7.74 12.68
CA TRP A 125 11.53 -7.32 11.35
C TRP A 125 12.67 -6.30 11.31
N ARG A 126 12.79 -5.45 12.36
CA ARG A 126 13.86 -4.45 12.44
C ARG A 126 15.25 -5.06 12.53
N GLU A 127 15.34 -6.22 13.19
CA GLU A 127 16.58 -6.99 13.34
C GLU A 127 16.89 -7.80 12.09
N LEU A 128 15.83 -8.24 11.38
CA LEU A 128 15.93 -9.07 10.18
C LEU A 128 16.10 -8.25 8.89
N ALA A 129 15.77 -6.95 8.92
CA ALA A 129 15.78 -6.08 7.75
C ALA A 129 17.19 -5.97 7.15
N PRO A 130 17.32 -5.91 5.81
CA PRO A 130 18.59 -5.68 5.15
C PRO A 130 19.30 -4.43 5.66
N LYS A 131 20.64 -4.49 5.74
CA LYS A 131 21.44 -3.34 6.18
C LYS A 131 21.12 -2.10 5.32
N GLY A 132 20.88 -0.98 5.99
CA GLY A 132 20.53 0.28 5.35
C GLY A 132 19.03 0.48 5.14
N THR A 133 18.19 -0.46 5.57
CA THR A 133 16.73 -0.23 5.67
C THR A 133 16.48 0.82 6.75
N PRO A 134 15.64 1.85 6.49
CA PRO A 134 15.35 2.91 7.46
C PRO A 134 14.34 2.41 8.53
N VAL A 135 14.77 1.48 9.38
CA VAL A 135 13.92 0.76 10.36
C VAL A 135 13.27 1.67 11.41
N ASN A 136 13.78 2.89 11.59
CA ASN A 136 13.20 3.91 12.48
C ASN A 136 12.12 4.76 11.79
N ASP A 137 11.99 4.69 10.48
CA ASP A 137 10.92 5.35 9.76
C ASP A 137 9.59 4.60 10.00
N LYS A 138 8.70 5.23 10.75
CA LYS A 138 7.39 4.65 11.10
C LYS A 138 6.53 4.33 9.88
N SER A 139 6.80 4.95 8.73
CA SER A 139 6.05 4.71 7.50
C SER A 139 6.39 3.36 6.84
N ILE A 140 7.52 2.74 7.18
CA ILE A 140 7.88 1.40 6.66
C ILE A 140 6.91 0.33 7.16
N SER A 141 6.57 0.36 8.46
CA SER A 141 5.53 -0.51 9.03
C SER A 141 4.77 0.29 10.07
N PRO A 142 3.72 1.04 9.69
CA PRO A 142 2.90 1.80 10.61
C PRO A 142 2.35 0.92 11.73
N ALA A 143 2.24 1.45 12.94
CA ALA A 143 1.82 0.69 14.13
C ALA A 143 0.44 0.01 13.95
N VAL A 144 -0.48 0.66 13.23
CA VAL A 144 -1.80 0.12 12.89
C VAL A 144 -1.72 -1.17 12.07
N LEU A 145 -0.64 -1.38 11.32
CA LEU A 145 -0.42 -2.60 10.51
C LEU A 145 0.18 -3.77 11.32
N LYS A 146 0.47 -3.58 12.62
CA LYS A 146 0.88 -4.65 13.54
C LYS A 146 2.00 -5.55 12.98
N ASN A 147 3.00 -4.96 12.32
CA ASN A 147 4.08 -5.67 11.62
C ASN A 147 3.62 -6.68 10.54
N GLY A 148 2.38 -6.59 10.09
CA GLY A 148 1.81 -7.47 9.06
C GLY A 148 2.00 -6.98 7.63
N ALA A 149 2.48 -5.74 7.45
CA ALA A 149 2.73 -5.18 6.14
C ALA A 149 3.85 -4.13 6.17
N PHE A 150 4.58 -4.04 5.06
CA PHE A 150 5.79 -3.22 4.95
C PHE A 150 5.76 -2.41 3.67
N LYS A 151 5.98 -1.09 3.81
CA LYS A 151 6.04 -0.17 2.69
C LYS A 151 7.24 -0.49 1.81
N PHE A 152 7.00 -0.61 0.51
CA PHE A 152 8.07 -0.75 -0.48
C PHE A 152 8.00 0.30 -1.57
N VAL A 153 6.86 0.98 -1.75
CA VAL A 153 6.64 2.02 -2.76
C VAL A 153 5.77 3.14 -2.18
N ASP A 154 6.04 4.36 -2.57
CA ASP A 154 5.16 5.50 -2.36
C ASP A 154 4.41 5.86 -3.62
N ASN A 155 3.18 6.37 -3.47
CA ASN A 155 2.44 7.03 -4.51
C ASN A 155 1.90 8.35 -3.96
N TYR A 156 2.31 9.45 -4.55
CA TYR A 156 1.68 10.76 -4.36
C TYR A 156 0.70 10.99 -5.50
N HIS A 157 -0.56 11.28 -5.17
CA HIS A 157 -1.54 11.69 -6.17
C HIS A 157 -1.35 13.16 -6.45
N ILE A 158 -0.83 13.42 -7.63
CA ILE A 158 -0.41 14.74 -8.10
C ILE A 158 -1.35 15.25 -9.20
N MET A 159 -1.06 16.43 -9.66
CA MET A 159 -1.63 17.02 -10.86
C MET A 159 -0.60 16.95 -11.99
N ILE A 160 -1.01 16.41 -13.14
CA ILE A 160 -0.22 16.48 -14.38
C ILE A 160 -0.93 17.45 -15.32
N TYR A 161 -0.21 18.42 -15.84
CA TYR A 161 -0.75 19.44 -16.74
C TYR A 161 0.08 19.56 -18.03
N ASN A 162 -0.55 20.07 -19.10
CA ASN A 162 0.16 20.36 -20.35
C ASN A 162 0.91 21.69 -20.24
N SER A 163 2.24 21.63 -20.21
CA SER A 163 3.09 22.81 -20.02
C SER A 163 3.12 23.78 -21.20
N LYS A 164 2.55 23.40 -22.36
CA LYS A 164 2.37 24.30 -23.51
C LYS A 164 1.07 25.07 -23.44
N ASN A 165 0.04 24.53 -22.80
CA ASN A 165 -1.30 25.09 -22.78
C ASN A 165 -1.63 25.86 -21.50
N VAL A 166 -0.93 25.56 -20.39
CA VAL A 166 -1.20 26.14 -19.08
C VAL A 166 0.07 26.61 -18.43
N SER A 167 0.10 27.87 -18.02
CA SER A 167 1.20 28.38 -17.22
C SER A 167 1.10 27.91 -15.76
N PRO A 168 2.21 27.74 -15.04
CA PRO A 168 2.16 27.41 -13.61
C PRO A 168 1.34 28.40 -12.76
N ALA A 169 1.28 29.66 -13.17
CA ALA A 169 0.52 30.70 -12.48
C ALA A 169 -1.00 30.51 -12.60
N ASP A 170 -1.44 29.82 -13.64
CA ASP A 170 -2.86 29.56 -13.94
C ASP A 170 -3.38 28.25 -13.34
N LEU A 171 -2.52 27.44 -12.72
CA LEU A 171 -2.89 26.17 -12.12
C LEU A 171 -3.77 26.37 -10.86
N PRO A 172 -4.69 25.43 -10.58
CA PRO A 172 -5.44 25.46 -9.34
C PRO A 172 -4.51 25.15 -8.17
N LYS A 173 -4.60 25.93 -7.10
CA LYS A 173 -3.80 25.75 -5.89
C LYS A 173 -4.51 24.96 -4.80
N ARG A 174 -5.84 24.93 -4.83
CA ARG A 174 -6.69 24.22 -3.86
C ARG A 174 -7.72 23.37 -4.60
N LEU A 175 -8.26 22.37 -3.93
CA LEU A 175 -9.36 21.58 -4.48
C LEU A 175 -10.50 22.45 -4.99
N ALA A 176 -10.89 23.46 -4.22
CA ALA A 176 -11.99 24.35 -4.58
C ALA A 176 -11.76 25.13 -5.88
N ASP A 177 -10.52 25.39 -6.27
CA ASP A 177 -10.19 26.21 -7.44
C ASP A 177 -10.62 25.57 -8.76
N LEU A 178 -10.72 24.22 -8.83
CA LEU A 178 -11.25 23.53 -10.00
C LEU A 178 -12.75 23.82 -10.25
N GLY A 179 -13.44 24.41 -9.27
CA GLY A 179 -14.77 24.98 -9.46
C GLY A 179 -14.80 26.30 -10.24
N ASN A 180 -13.64 26.92 -10.54
CA ASN A 180 -13.60 28.14 -11.35
C ASN A 180 -13.98 27.84 -12.80
N PRO A 181 -14.91 28.62 -13.43
CA PRO A 181 -15.39 28.41 -14.79
C PRO A 181 -14.29 28.35 -15.86
N LYS A 182 -13.10 28.92 -15.61
CA LYS A 182 -11.98 28.83 -16.56
C LYS A 182 -11.54 27.39 -16.86
N TYR A 183 -11.83 26.44 -15.95
CA TYR A 183 -11.50 25.02 -16.12
C TYR A 183 -12.61 24.19 -16.78
N LYS A 184 -13.73 24.81 -17.18
CA LYS A 184 -14.85 24.08 -17.75
C LYS A 184 -14.44 23.23 -18.96
N GLY A 185 -14.67 21.89 -18.88
CA GLY A 185 -14.32 20.91 -19.89
C GLY A 185 -12.81 20.64 -20.05
N LYS A 186 -11.96 21.22 -19.19
CA LYS A 186 -10.48 21.23 -19.36
C LYS A 186 -9.71 20.35 -18.41
N PHE A 187 -10.39 19.56 -17.57
CA PHE A 187 -9.71 18.69 -16.62
C PHE A 187 -10.36 17.32 -16.49
N ALA A 188 -9.56 16.36 -16.03
CA ALA A 188 -10.00 15.03 -15.68
C ALA A 188 -9.66 14.70 -14.23
N VAL A 189 -10.42 13.79 -13.64
CA VAL A 189 -10.19 13.23 -12.31
C VAL A 189 -10.37 11.71 -12.33
N PRO A 190 -9.70 10.94 -11.46
CA PRO A 190 -9.84 9.49 -11.42
C PRO A 190 -11.23 9.09 -10.88
N PRO A 191 -11.76 7.93 -11.30
CA PRO A 191 -13.04 7.42 -10.79
C PRO A 191 -12.91 6.74 -9.41
N TYR A 192 -11.77 6.91 -8.71
CA TYR A 192 -11.43 6.22 -7.46
C TYR A 192 -11.94 7.00 -6.26
N MET A 193 -13.11 6.58 -5.73
CA MET A 193 -13.77 7.30 -4.63
C MET A 193 -12.97 7.30 -3.33
N ASN A 194 -12.23 6.23 -3.03
CA ASN A 194 -11.36 6.16 -1.86
C ASN A 194 -10.29 7.27 -1.85
N ILE A 195 -9.74 7.64 -3.03
CA ILE A 195 -8.79 8.75 -3.17
C ILE A 195 -9.51 10.09 -3.03
N LEU A 196 -10.60 10.29 -3.78
CA LEU A 196 -11.37 11.53 -3.75
C LEU A 196 -11.94 11.80 -2.35
N CYS A 197 -12.44 10.77 -1.66
CA CYS A 197 -12.96 10.91 -0.30
C CYS A 197 -11.87 11.15 0.76
N GLN A 198 -10.57 11.01 0.45
CA GLN A 198 -9.51 11.45 1.37
C GLN A 198 -9.59 12.95 1.69
N GLY A 199 -10.28 13.73 0.86
CA GLY A 199 -10.61 15.12 1.18
C GLY A 199 -11.33 15.31 2.51
N MET A 200 -11.99 14.28 3.05
CA MET A 200 -12.61 14.29 4.39
C MET A 200 -11.59 14.44 5.53
N MET A 201 -10.31 14.19 5.29
CA MET A 201 -9.25 14.44 6.27
C MET A 201 -8.93 15.93 6.43
N VAL A 202 -9.38 16.76 5.50
CA VAL A 202 -9.13 18.21 5.46
C VAL A 202 -10.42 19.03 5.56
N TYR A 203 -11.51 18.52 5.02
CA TYR A 203 -12.80 19.19 4.93
C TYR A 203 -13.88 18.35 5.60
N ASP A 204 -14.87 19.01 6.23
CA ASP A 204 -16.10 18.31 6.58
C ASP A 204 -16.81 17.78 5.31
N ARG A 205 -17.69 16.78 5.50
CA ARG A 205 -18.31 16.04 4.39
C ARG A 205 -19.16 16.92 3.49
N ASP A 206 -19.89 17.86 4.05
CA ASP A 206 -20.81 18.72 3.27
C ASP A 206 -20.00 19.72 2.45
N LYS A 207 -18.98 20.33 3.04
CA LYS A 207 -18.06 21.23 2.34
C LYS A 207 -17.33 20.52 1.20
N LEU A 208 -16.88 19.29 1.42
CA LEU A 208 -16.22 18.49 0.38
C LEU A 208 -17.21 18.19 -0.77
N LEU A 209 -18.46 17.85 -0.46
CA LEU A 209 -19.49 17.66 -1.47
C LEU A 209 -19.76 18.94 -2.26
N ASP A 210 -19.79 20.10 -1.62
CA ASP A 210 -19.98 21.39 -2.30
C ASP A 210 -18.82 21.73 -3.23
N ILE A 211 -17.58 21.43 -2.83
CA ILE A 211 -16.40 21.54 -3.70
C ILE A 211 -16.60 20.67 -4.95
N TYR A 212 -17.00 19.41 -4.77
CA TYR A 212 -17.18 18.47 -5.87
C TYR A 212 -18.40 18.80 -6.75
N ARG A 213 -19.48 19.37 -6.20
CA ARG A 213 -20.60 19.92 -7.01
C ARG A 213 -20.11 21.04 -7.91
N ASN A 214 -19.25 21.93 -7.40
CA ASN A 214 -18.67 22.99 -8.21
C ASN A 214 -17.72 22.44 -9.29
N TRP A 215 -16.97 21.35 -9.01
CA TRP A 215 -16.26 20.64 -10.07
C TRP A 215 -17.20 20.12 -11.14
N GLY A 216 -18.31 19.48 -10.75
CA GLY A 216 -19.29 18.92 -11.68
C GLY A 216 -19.89 19.94 -12.62
N LYS A 217 -20.11 21.21 -12.16
CA LYS A 217 -20.55 22.33 -13.03
C LYS A 217 -19.55 22.65 -14.14
N ASN A 218 -18.27 22.28 -13.94
CA ASN A 218 -17.20 22.45 -14.91
C ASN A 218 -16.98 21.21 -15.80
N GLU A 219 -17.87 20.22 -15.73
CA GLU A 219 -17.91 19.07 -16.65
C GLU A 219 -16.57 18.29 -16.70
N PRO A 220 -16.01 17.88 -15.55
CA PRO A 220 -14.77 17.11 -15.53
C PRO A 220 -14.95 15.77 -16.23
N LYS A 221 -13.85 15.22 -16.75
CA LYS A 221 -13.86 13.86 -17.27
C LYS A 221 -13.50 12.89 -16.15
N LEU A 222 -14.42 11.98 -15.78
CA LEU A 222 -14.12 10.85 -14.90
C LEU A 222 -13.44 9.77 -15.75
N GLN A 223 -12.12 9.67 -15.68
CA GLN A 223 -11.33 8.80 -16.55
C GLN A 223 -10.22 8.09 -15.77
N ASN A 224 -9.82 6.93 -16.26
CA ASN A 224 -8.60 6.27 -15.80
C ASN A 224 -7.40 7.22 -15.96
N PRO A 225 -6.48 7.29 -14.98
CA PRO A 225 -5.34 8.20 -15.03
C PRO A 225 -4.53 8.12 -16.31
N LYS A 226 -4.27 6.92 -16.83
CA LYS A 226 -3.51 6.75 -18.07
C LYS A 226 -4.18 7.44 -19.27
N GLU A 227 -5.48 7.22 -19.46
CA GLU A 227 -6.26 7.87 -20.54
C GLU A 227 -6.30 9.39 -20.36
N ALA A 228 -6.46 9.85 -19.10
CA ALA A 228 -6.47 11.26 -18.79
C ALA A 228 -5.15 11.96 -19.11
N ILE A 229 -4.02 11.29 -18.80
CA ILE A 229 -2.67 11.80 -19.11
C ILE A 229 -2.46 11.84 -20.63
N ASP A 230 -2.89 10.82 -21.38
CA ASP A 230 -2.78 10.84 -22.84
C ASP A 230 -3.50 12.06 -23.43
N ARG A 231 -4.68 12.41 -22.91
CA ARG A 231 -5.43 13.60 -23.34
C ARG A 231 -4.76 14.92 -22.93
N VAL A 232 -4.09 14.94 -21.77
CA VAL A 232 -3.26 16.09 -21.36
C VAL A 232 -2.09 16.27 -22.34
N VAL A 233 -1.38 15.19 -22.69
CA VAL A 233 -0.26 15.24 -23.64
C VAL A 233 -0.70 15.73 -25.01
N LEU A 234 -1.86 15.26 -25.50
CA LEU A 234 -2.45 15.69 -26.77
C LEU A 234 -2.99 17.13 -26.74
N GLY A 235 -3.19 17.71 -25.56
CA GLY A 235 -3.72 19.06 -25.40
C GLY A 235 -5.24 19.16 -25.43
N ASP A 236 -5.97 18.02 -25.43
CA ASP A 236 -7.43 17.97 -25.38
C ASP A 236 -7.99 18.54 -24.08
N ILE A 237 -7.28 18.31 -22.99
CA ILE A 237 -7.54 18.89 -21.66
C ILE A 237 -6.27 19.53 -21.11
N TRP A 238 -6.43 20.44 -20.18
CA TRP A 238 -5.31 21.17 -19.61
C TRP A 238 -4.56 20.39 -18.55
N LEU A 239 -5.30 19.66 -17.71
CA LEU A 239 -4.74 18.94 -16.58
C LEU A 239 -5.59 17.73 -16.18
N THR A 240 -4.93 16.83 -15.45
CA THR A 240 -5.61 15.76 -14.71
C THR A 240 -5.13 15.76 -13.26
N SER A 241 -6.05 15.61 -12.31
CA SER A 241 -5.74 15.46 -10.88
C SER A 241 -5.87 14.00 -10.49
N GLY A 242 -4.92 13.50 -9.68
CA GLY A 242 -4.93 12.17 -9.09
C GLY A 242 -4.15 11.07 -9.80
N PRO A 243 -3.38 11.32 -10.90
CA PRO A 243 -2.34 10.38 -11.31
C PRO A 243 -1.30 10.18 -10.22
N ASN A 244 -0.62 9.04 -10.30
CA ASN A 244 0.54 8.80 -9.44
C ASN A 244 1.77 9.57 -9.95
N ASP A 245 2.68 9.87 -9.06
CA ASP A 245 3.93 10.58 -9.35
C ASP A 245 4.81 9.86 -10.39
N TYR A 246 4.87 8.52 -10.37
CA TYR A 246 5.62 7.76 -11.37
C TYR A 246 5.09 7.95 -12.80
N ASP A 247 3.80 8.22 -12.98
CA ASP A 247 3.21 8.51 -14.29
C ASP A 247 3.81 9.80 -14.89
N TYR A 248 3.99 10.84 -14.04
CA TYR A 248 4.65 12.07 -14.47
C TYR A 248 6.09 11.82 -14.89
N PHE A 249 6.86 11.11 -14.06
CA PHE A 249 8.27 10.86 -14.37
C PHE A 249 8.45 10.05 -15.65
N ALA A 250 7.56 9.08 -15.90
CA ALA A 250 7.56 8.31 -17.14
C ALA A 250 7.31 9.19 -18.37
N ARG A 251 6.30 10.07 -18.31
CA ARG A 251 5.95 10.99 -19.41
C ARG A 251 7.02 12.04 -19.63
N LYS A 252 7.60 12.56 -18.55
CA LYS A 252 8.69 13.52 -18.63
C LYS A 252 9.94 12.93 -19.27
N ALA A 253 10.27 11.68 -18.92
CA ALA A 253 11.39 10.94 -19.53
C ALA A 253 11.14 10.64 -21.03
N ALA A 254 9.90 10.47 -21.45
CA ALA A 254 9.51 10.31 -22.84
C ALA A 254 9.54 11.63 -23.66
N GLY A 255 9.81 12.77 -23.02
CA GLY A 255 9.85 14.09 -23.68
C GLY A 255 8.48 14.74 -23.86
N ASP A 256 7.42 14.19 -23.23
CA ASP A 256 6.07 14.77 -23.31
C ASP A 256 6.01 16.17 -22.68
N PRO A 257 5.15 17.06 -23.20
CA PRO A 257 5.02 18.44 -22.71
C PRO A 257 4.20 18.49 -21.41
N VAL A 258 4.68 17.80 -20.38
CA VAL A 258 3.99 17.71 -19.09
C VAL A 258 4.73 18.47 -17.99
N GLY A 259 3.96 19.08 -17.09
CA GLY A 259 4.41 19.63 -15.83
C GLY A 259 3.71 18.93 -14.65
N LEU A 260 4.35 18.98 -13.47
CA LEU A 260 3.84 18.49 -12.21
C LEU A 260 3.38 19.66 -11.34
N ALA A 261 2.23 19.50 -10.71
CA ALA A 261 1.72 20.38 -9.66
C ALA A 261 0.94 19.57 -8.61
N TYR A 262 0.56 20.20 -7.53
CA TYR A 262 -0.26 19.62 -6.47
C TYR A 262 -1.10 20.69 -5.77
N PHE A 263 -2.19 20.27 -5.15
CA PHE A 263 -2.98 21.19 -4.33
C PHE A 263 -2.25 21.46 -3.02
N GLN A 264 -2.31 22.71 -2.55
CA GLN A 264 -1.67 23.09 -1.28
C GLN A 264 -2.47 22.62 -0.05
N ASP A 265 -3.78 22.52 -0.22
CA ASP A 265 -4.68 22.07 0.86
C ASP A 265 -4.70 20.56 1.05
N ILE A 266 -4.34 19.78 0.02
CA ILE A 266 -4.27 18.31 0.14
C ILE A 266 -3.39 17.68 -0.95
N VAL A 267 -2.47 16.84 -0.53
CA VAL A 267 -1.77 15.88 -1.39
C VAL A 267 -2.01 14.49 -0.80
N GLN A 268 -2.76 13.67 -1.53
CA GLN A 268 -3.01 12.30 -1.09
C GLN A 268 -1.73 11.47 -1.29
N TRP A 269 -1.31 10.83 -0.22
CA TRP A 269 -0.22 9.88 -0.21
C TRP A 269 -0.75 8.48 0.08
N THR A 270 -0.59 7.57 -0.88
CA THR A 270 -1.09 6.19 -0.78
C THR A 270 0.05 5.19 -0.99
N PRO A 271 0.82 4.89 0.05
CA PRO A 271 1.89 3.92 -0.03
C PRO A 271 1.37 2.53 -0.43
N VAL A 272 2.21 1.77 -1.10
CA VAL A 272 1.95 0.34 -1.36
C VAL A 272 2.74 -0.49 -0.37
N TYR A 273 2.04 -1.39 0.28
CA TYR A 273 2.59 -2.31 1.27
C TYR A 273 2.65 -3.73 0.72
N MET A 274 3.69 -4.43 1.09
CA MET A 274 3.90 -5.85 0.82
C MET A 274 3.70 -6.64 2.11
N SER A 275 3.07 -7.80 2.02
CA SER A 275 2.65 -8.61 3.17
C SER A 275 2.90 -10.09 2.93
N VAL A 276 3.21 -10.81 4.00
CA VAL A 276 3.21 -12.27 4.03
C VAL A 276 1.78 -12.74 4.27
N ARG A 277 1.32 -13.74 3.55
CA ARG A 277 0.01 -14.33 3.79
C ARG A 277 0.03 -15.28 4.98
N ALA A 278 -1.01 -15.20 5.80
CA ALA A 278 -1.23 -16.21 6.83
C ALA A 278 -1.38 -17.59 6.20
N LYS A 279 -0.69 -18.59 6.76
CA LYS A 279 -0.63 -19.97 6.26
C LYS A 279 -0.06 -20.11 4.85
N ALA A 280 0.84 -19.20 4.45
CA ALA A 280 1.54 -19.28 3.17
C ALA A 280 2.23 -20.67 3.03
N PRO A 281 2.18 -21.30 1.85
CA PRO A 281 2.91 -22.55 1.59
C PRO A 281 4.43 -22.43 1.79
N ASN A 282 5.00 -21.25 1.47
CA ASN A 282 6.42 -20.96 1.56
C ASN A 282 6.68 -19.74 2.47
N PRO A 283 6.42 -19.87 3.80
CA PRO A 283 6.39 -18.71 4.70
C PRO A 283 7.76 -18.08 4.92
N ASN A 284 8.85 -18.86 4.90
CA ASN A 284 10.20 -18.32 5.09
C ASN A 284 10.66 -17.53 3.85
N ALA A 285 10.44 -18.07 2.66
CA ALA A 285 10.72 -17.36 1.40
C ALA A 285 9.89 -16.08 1.29
N ALA A 286 8.61 -16.11 1.71
CA ALA A 286 7.74 -14.95 1.74
C ALA A 286 8.24 -13.87 2.72
N LYS A 287 8.69 -14.23 3.93
CA LYS A 287 9.27 -13.28 4.88
C LYS A 287 10.55 -12.65 4.33
N LEU A 288 11.45 -13.44 3.77
CA LEU A 288 12.66 -12.92 3.13
C LEU A 288 12.34 -11.98 1.97
N TRP A 289 11.34 -12.31 1.16
CA TRP A 289 10.88 -11.45 0.05
C TRP A 289 10.37 -10.10 0.54
N VAL A 290 9.50 -10.10 1.54
CA VAL A 290 8.93 -8.87 2.12
C VAL A 290 10.02 -8.00 2.71
N LEU A 291 10.93 -8.57 3.51
CA LEU A 291 12.06 -7.86 4.11
C LEU A 291 13.03 -7.32 3.05
N PHE A 292 13.35 -8.14 2.04
CA PHE A 292 14.21 -7.72 0.94
C PHE A 292 13.63 -6.51 0.19
N ASN A 293 12.32 -6.55 -0.09
CA ASN A 293 11.65 -5.46 -0.80
C ASN A 293 11.52 -4.17 0.01
N ALA A 294 11.52 -4.25 1.34
CA ALA A 294 11.67 -3.07 2.18
C ALA A 294 13.12 -2.56 2.26
N GLY A 295 14.09 -3.28 1.70
CA GLY A 295 15.51 -2.95 1.75
C GLY A 295 16.02 -2.07 0.60
N PRO A 296 17.24 -1.48 0.74
CA PRO A 296 17.74 -0.48 -0.21
C PRO A 296 18.09 -1.03 -1.59
N GLU A 297 18.46 -2.31 -1.71
CA GLU A 297 18.81 -2.91 -3.00
C GLU A 297 17.56 -3.10 -3.87
N ALA A 298 16.49 -3.63 -3.28
CA ALA A 298 15.20 -3.77 -3.97
C ALA A 298 14.66 -2.41 -4.39
N GLN A 299 14.78 -1.38 -3.54
CA GLN A 299 14.32 -0.02 -3.85
C GLN A 299 15.01 0.54 -5.11
N ARG A 300 16.31 0.33 -5.26
CA ARG A 300 17.04 0.72 -6.48
C ARG A 300 16.53 0.00 -7.72
N ILE A 301 16.21 -1.29 -7.60
CA ILE A 301 15.65 -2.08 -8.70
C ILE A 301 14.27 -1.58 -9.09
N TRP A 302 13.40 -1.32 -8.11
CA TRP A 302 12.06 -0.77 -8.32
C TRP A 302 12.10 0.59 -9.00
N GLU A 303 12.90 1.53 -8.49
CA GLU A 303 12.97 2.87 -9.03
C GLU A 303 13.57 2.90 -10.44
N LYS A 304 14.61 2.09 -10.69
CA LYS A 304 15.23 2.00 -12.02
C LYS A 304 14.32 1.29 -13.04
N GLY A 305 13.62 0.23 -12.61
CA GLY A 305 12.88 -0.64 -13.52
C GLY A 305 11.49 -0.13 -13.90
N VAL A 306 10.77 0.43 -12.92
CA VAL A 306 9.36 0.84 -13.09
C VAL A 306 9.03 2.20 -12.49
N LEU A 307 10.04 2.98 -12.10
CA LEU A 307 9.90 4.31 -11.49
C LEU A 307 9.13 4.31 -10.16
N TRP A 308 9.07 3.17 -9.49
CA TRP A 308 8.45 3.06 -8.19
C TRP A 308 9.43 3.50 -7.10
N MET A 309 9.12 4.61 -6.49
CA MET A 309 9.99 5.34 -5.57
C MET A 309 9.61 5.04 -4.11
N ASN A 310 10.56 5.29 -3.18
CA ASN A 310 10.27 5.20 -1.75
C ASN A 310 10.94 6.38 -1.02
N ASN A 311 10.12 7.25 -0.47
CA ASN A 311 10.53 8.49 0.19
C ASN A 311 11.32 8.29 1.50
N SER A 312 11.38 7.06 2.02
CA SER A 312 12.20 6.72 3.18
C SER A 312 13.69 6.65 2.87
N TYR A 313 14.08 6.61 1.59
CA TYR A 313 15.47 6.54 1.13
C TYR A 313 15.97 7.88 0.59
N GLU A 314 17.08 8.38 1.12
CA GLU A 314 17.62 9.71 0.79
C GLU A 314 17.94 9.89 -0.70
N GLN A 315 18.38 8.83 -1.39
CA GLN A 315 18.75 8.87 -2.80
C GLN A 315 17.54 8.67 -3.75
N SER A 316 16.35 8.45 -3.21
CA SER A 316 15.15 8.27 -4.04
C SER A 316 14.57 9.61 -4.48
N ARG A 317 14.15 9.68 -5.74
CA ARG A 317 13.34 10.81 -6.25
C ARG A 317 12.03 11.00 -5.47
N GLY A 318 11.52 9.93 -4.86
CA GLY A 318 10.38 10.02 -3.94
C GLY A 318 10.67 10.90 -2.72
N ARG A 319 11.91 10.88 -2.21
CA ARG A 319 12.34 11.76 -1.11
C ARG A 319 12.40 13.22 -1.57
N GLU A 320 12.97 13.48 -2.73
CA GLU A 320 13.04 14.83 -3.32
C GLU A 320 11.63 15.38 -3.55
N LEU A 321 10.73 14.59 -4.11
CA LEU A 321 9.33 14.98 -4.32
C LEU A 321 8.64 15.30 -3.00
N LYS A 322 8.77 14.43 -1.98
CA LYS A 322 8.22 14.68 -0.65
C LYS A 322 8.70 16.00 -0.08
N GLN A 323 10.01 16.26 -0.11
CA GLN A 323 10.60 17.50 0.37
C GLN A 323 10.09 18.73 -0.39
N SER A 324 9.89 18.62 -1.71
CA SER A 324 9.30 19.68 -2.53
C SER A 324 7.87 19.99 -2.10
N ILE A 325 7.05 18.96 -1.88
CA ILE A 325 5.67 19.10 -1.41
C ILE A 325 5.65 19.76 -0.01
N GLU A 326 6.44 19.26 0.93
CA GLU A 326 6.52 19.79 2.30
C GLU A 326 7.01 21.25 2.32
N SER A 327 8.03 21.57 1.53
CA SER A 327 8.58 22.93 1.44
C SER A 327 7.61 23.94 0.82
N SER A 328 6.64 23.49 0.04
CA SER A 328 5.59 24.35 -0.50
C SER A 328 4.49 24.67 0.53
N GLY A 329 4.52 24.02 1.70
CA GLY A 329 3.46 24.11 2.71
C GLY A 329 2.20 23.30 2.37
N ALA A 330 2.27 22.40 1.39
CA ALA A 330 1.15 21.54 1.03
C ALA A 330 0.91 20.47 2.12
N ASN A 331 -0.37 20.19 2.38
CA ASN A 331 -0.78 19.22 3.38
C ASN A 331 -0.82 17.81 2.81
N ILE A 332 0.10 16.94 3.25
CA ILE A 332 0.13 15.53 2.86
C ILE A 332 -0.78 14.75 3.81
N VAL A 333 -1.64 13.91 3.27
CA VAL A 333 -2.59 13.08 4.04
C VAL A 333 -2.51 11.60 3.64
N ASN A 334 -2.66 10.71 4.61
CA ASN A 334 -2.72 9.27 4.41
C ASN A 334 -3.74 8.65 5.37
N TRP A 335 -4.47 7.63 4.94
CA TRP A 335 -5.44 6.92 5.78
C TRP A 335 -4.84 6.25 7.03
N LEU A 336 -3.53 5.96 7.03
CA LEU A 336 -2.83 5.33 8.15
C LEU A 336 -2.13 6.32 9.10
N ASP A 337 -2.35 7.64 8.93
CA ASP A 337 -1.71 8.68 9.75
C ASP A 337 -2.17 8.65 11.22
N SER A 338 -3.40 8.20 11.46
CA SER A 338 -3.97 8.13 12.82
C SER A 338 -5.07 7.06 12.91
N ASP A 339 -5.39 6.64 14.13
CA ASP A 339 -6.53 5.77 14.39
C ASP A 339 -7.86 6.38 13.92
N GLU A 340 -7.98 7.71 13.97
CA GLU A 340 -9.17 8.42 13.49
C GLU A 340 -9.30 8.33 11.97
N SER A 341 -8.21 8.52 11.24
CA SER A 341 -8.16 8.35 9.78
C SER A 341 -8.53 6.93 9.39
N VAL A 342 -8.01 5.94 10.10
CA VAL A 342 -8.35 4.52 9.89
C VAL A 342 -9.84 4.25 10.15
N LYS A 343 -10.40 4.79 11.23
CA LYS A 343 -11.85 4.68 11.50
C LYS A 343 -12.69 5.35 10.40
N MET A 344 -12.25 6.50 9.90
CA MET A 344 -12.92 7.19 8.80
C MET A 344 -12.86 6.36 7.51
N MET A 345 -11.73 5.74 7.20
CA MET A 345 -11.58 4.81 6.08
C MET A 345 -12.49 3.59 6.24
N HIS A 346 -12.54 2.97 7.42
CA HIS A 346 -13.47 1.86 7.71
C HIS A 346 -14.92 2.26 7.52
N TRP A 347 -15.32 3.44 8.02
CA TRP A 347 -16.67 3.95 7.79
C TRP A 347 -16.95 4.07 6.29
N LEU A 348 -16.02 4.66 5.52
CA LEU A 348 -16.18 4.89 4.09
C LEU A 348 -16.35 3.58 3.30
N GLU A 349 -15.52 2.58 3.58
CA GLU A 349 -15.44 1.34 2.79
C GLU A 349 -16.43 0.27 3.26
N ASN A 350 -16.71 0.19 4.56
CA ASN A 350 -17.38 -0.96 5.17
C ASN A 350 -18.81 -0.68 5.65
N THR A 351 -19.31 0.58 5.55
CA THR A 351 -20.68 0.90 5.97
C THR A 351 -21.57 1.30 4.81
N LYS A 352 -22.88 1.09 4.97
CA LYS A 352 -23.88 1.56 3.99
C LYS A 352 -23.85 3.07 3.81
N ASP A 353 -23.65 3.82 4.89
CA ASP A 353 -23.59 5.28 4.87
C ASP A 353 -22.33 5.78 4.16
N GLY A 354 -21.18 5.12 4.37
CA GLY A 354 -19.95 5.42 3.67
C GLY A 354 -20.07 5.16 2.16
N GLN A 355 -20.65 4.03 1.78
CA GLN A 355 -20.93 3.71 0.36
C GLN A 355 -21.93 4.70 -0.27
N ALA A 356 -22.96 5.10 0.49
CA ALA A 356 -23.89 6.14 0.06
C ALA A 356 -23.18 7.49 -0.13
N TYR A 357 -22.23 7.84 0.75
CA TYR A 357 -21.42 9.04 0.62
C TYR A 357 -20.53 9.00 -0.62
N GLN A 358 -19.82 7.88 -0.88
CA GLN A 358 -19.05 7.69 -2.12
C GLN A 358 -19.91 7.91 -3.37
N ASN A 359 -21.15 7.42 -3.36
CA ASN A 359 -22.09 7.63 -4.47
C ASN A 359 -22.51 9.10 -4.61
N LYS A 360 -22.71 9.82 -3.48
CA LYS A 360 -22.95 11.27 -3.51
C LYS A 360 -21.76 12.03 -4.12
N VAL A 361 -20.53 11.70 -3.71
CA VAL A 361 -19.30 12.29 -4.29
C VAL A 361 -19.24 12.05 -5.79
N ARG A 362 -19.47 10.81 -6.23
CA ARG A 362 -19.48 10.47 -7.66
C ARG A 362 -20.53 11.28 -8.44
N THR A 363 -21.73 11.40 -7.89
CA THR A 363 -22.83 12.17 -8.51
C THR A 363 -22.51 13.67 -8.54
N ALA A 364 -21.94 14.20 -7.45
CA ALA A 364 -21.53 15.60 -7.37
C ALA A 364 -20.50 15.95 -8.46
N ILE A 365 -19.50 15.10 -8.66
CA ILE A 365 -18.47 15.32 -9.68
C ILE A 365 -19.03 15.14 -11.10
N ARG A 366 -19.88 14.15 -11.32
CA ARG A 366 -20.43 13.85 -12.66
C ARG A 366 -21.49 14.84 -13.10
N ASP A 367 -22.39 15.21 -12.19
CA ASP A 367 -23.65 15.91 -12.55
C ASP A 367 -23.72 17.34 -11.96
N GLY A 368 -22.81 17.73 -11.07
CA GLY A 368 -22.85 19.00 -10.35
C GLY A 368 -24.01 19.14 -9.36
N LYS A 369 -24.55 17.99 -8.87
CA LYS A 369 -25.75 17.92 -8.01
C LYS A 369 -25.43 17.47 -6.58
#